data_38ed90875db376b9a04ce1c21a00dcc4
#
_entry.id   38ed90875db376b9a04ce1c21a00dcc4
#
_cell.length_a   1.000
_cell.length_b   1.000
_cell.length_c   1.000
_cell.angle_alpha   90.00
_cell.angle_beta   90.00
_cell.angle_gamma   90.00
#
_symmetry.space_group_name_H-M   'P 1'
#
loop_
_entity.id
_entity.type
_entity.pdbx_description
1 polymer ?
#
loop_
_entity_poly.entity_id
_entity_poly.type
_entity_poly.pdbx_seq_one_letter_code
_entity_poly.pdbx_strand_id
1 'polypeptide(L)'
;GLVGSEMCIRDRHICGVTSDNYMGALQAATLLIRDKCDVLIHVNADVPKSIPAYDRIRAFEDTCQEYHVPYELNLNVIGDSYQDIFAQMKHIFSDIDEKYPDKKKGIFLANDTYANMFLNLIFQKYGCFPDSYELVGFDNSPIASEAILPITTVGQQIDLIAKTAIELLVQQMEERKKRRPVSLSKPCLLYT
;
A
#
# COMPACT_ATOMS: atom_id res chain seq x y z
N GLY A 1 -9.34 -15.72 1.11
CA GLY A 1 -8.63 -16.17 0.14
C GLY A 1 -8.63 -15.65 -1.30
N LEU A 2 -8.51 -14.34 -1.54
CA LEU A 2 -8.41 -13.82 -2.93
C LEU A 2 -6.97 -13.34 -3.29
N VAL A 3 -6.03 -13.45 -2.38
CA VAL A 3 -4.64 -12.98 -2.57
C VAL A 3 -3.83 -13.87 -3.55
N GLY A 4 -4.27 -15.12 -3.80
CA GLY A 4 -3.61 -16.03 -4.76
C GLY A 4 -4.01 -15.84 -6.23
N SER A 5 -5.06 -15.07 -6.51
CA SER A 5 -5.62 -14.99 -7.87
C SER A 5 -4.87 -14.00 -8.78
N GLU A 6 -4.38 -12.89 -8.27
CA GLU A 6 -3.66 -11.90 -9.08
C GLU A 6 -2.31 -12.41 -9.58
N MET A 7 -1.57 -13.18 -8.77
CA MET A 7 -0.27 -13.75 -9.15
C MET A 7 -0.36 -14.83 -10.22
N CYS A 8 -1.45 -15.63 -10.23
CA CYS A 8 -1.66 -16.70 -11.21
C CYS A 8 -2.11 -16.17 -12.58
N ILE A 9 -2.67 -14.97 -12.65
CA ILE A 9 -3.29 -14.42 -13.87
C ILE A 9 -2.22 -13.97 -14.88
N ARG A 10 -1.14 -13.34 -14.42
CA ARG A 10 -0.08 -12.83 -15.32
C ARG A 10 0.78 -13.93 -15.96
N ASP A 11 1.05 -15.02 -15.24
CA ASP A 11 1.90 -16.12 -15.73
C ASP A 11 1.22 -17.05 -16.76
N ARG A 12 -0.12 -16.96 -16.91
CA ARG A 12 -0.89 -17.89 -17.76
C ARG A 12 -1.49 -17.27 -19.01
N HIS A 13 -1.05 -16.06 -19.42
CA HIS A 13 -1.66 -15.32 -20.54
C HIS A 13 -3.19 -15.15 -20.39
N ILE A 14 -3.68 -15.03 -19.15
CA ILE A 14 -5.08 -14.77 -18.85
C ILE A 14 -5.27 -13.26 -18.73
N CYS A 15 -6.37 -12.75 -19.30
CA CYS A 15 -6.71 -11.33 -19.14
C CYS A 15 -6.99 -11.02 -17.67
N GLY A 16 -6.45 -9.91 -17.20
CA GLY A 16 -6.64 -9.45 -15.83
C GLY A 16 -6.81 -7.94 -15.76
N VAL A 17 -7.49 -7.51 -14.69
CA VAL A 17 -7.61 -6.10 -14.32
C VAL A 17 -7.04 -5.94 -12.92
N THR A 18 -6.13 -5.00 -12.75
CA THR A 18 -5.49 -4.72 -11.45
C THR A 18 -5.56 -3.23 -11.15
N SER A 19 -5.33 -2.86 -9.90
CA SER A 19 -5.08 -1.47 -9.53
C SER A 19 -3.76 -0.98 -10.13
N ASP A 20 -3.68 0.31 -10.40
CA ASP A 20 -2.41 0.97 -10.73
C ASP A 20 -1.62 1.22 -9.43
N ASN A 21 -0.93 0.17 -8.99
CA ASN A 21 -0.18 0.18 -7.73
C ASN A 21 0.98 1.17 -7.75
N TYR A 22 1.59 1.39 -8.92
CA TYR A 22 2.66 2.37 -9.08
C TYR A 22 2.13 3.79 -8.82
N MET A 23 1.05 4.19 -9.51
CA MET A 23 0.45 5.52 -9.33
C MET A 23 -0.09 5.72 -7.91
N GLY A 24 -0.65 4.68 -7.28
CA GLY A 24 -1.12 4.75 -5.90
C GLY A 24 0.02 5.05 -4.92
N ALA A 25 1.13 4.35 -5.03
CA ALA A 25 2.29 4.56 -4.16
C ALA A 25 3.01 5.89 -4.44
N LEU A 26 3.06 6.33 -5.71
CA LEU A 26 3.54 7.66 -6.09
C LEU A 26 2.73 8.76 -5.39
N GLN A 27 1.38 8.65 -5.39
CA GLN A 27 0.51 9.61 -4.70
C GLN A 27 0.77 9.61 -3.19
N ALA A 28 0.93 8.44 -2.55
CA ALA A 28 1.24 8.33 -1.13
C ALA A 28 2.58 9.01 -0.78
N ALA A 29 3.65 8.68 -1.50
CA ALA A 29 4.96 9.28 -1.28
C ALA A 29 4.96 10.79 -1.52
N THR A 30 4.32 11.25 -2.60
CA THR A 30 4.20 12.68 -2.92
C THR A 30 3.44 13.45 -1.83
N LEU A 31 2.38 12.87 -1.25
CA LEU A 31 1.66 13.47 -0.13
C LEU A 31 2.58 13.67 1.08
N LEU A 32 3.30 12.62 1.49
CA LEU A 32 4.23 12.67 2.63
C LEU A 32 5.35 13.70 2.42
N ILE A 33 5.84 13.84 1.18
CA ILE A 33 6.83 14.88 0.82
C ILE A 33 6.21 16.28 0.93
N ARG A 34 5.01 16.46 0.40
CA ARG A 34 4.27 17.73 0.48
C ARG A 34 4.02 18.16 1.94
N ASP A 35 3.76 17.18 2.81
CA ASP A 35 3.52 17.39 4.24
C ASP A 35 4.84 17.55 5.02
N LYS A 36 5.96 17.72 4.31
CA LYS A 36 7.29 18.04 4.83
C LYS A 36 7.85 17.02 5.80
N CYS A 37 7.63 15.75 5.52
CA CYS A 37 8.30 14.69 6.25
C CYS A 37 9.82 14.70 5.95
N ASP A 38 10.65 14.61 7.00
CA ASP A 38 12.11 14.63 6.89
C ASP A 38 12.68 13.29 6.41
N VAL A 39 11.95 12.22 6.62
CA VAL A 39 12.28 10.86 6.20
C VAL A 39 11.00 10.10 5.87
N LEU A 40 11.04 9.33 4.80
CA LEU A 40 9.93 8.47 4.40
C LEU A 40 10.27 7.00 4.64
N ILE A 41 9.33 6.25 5.20
CA ILE A 41 9.52 4.83 5.48
C ILE A 41 8.37 4.05 4.84
N HIS A 42 8.68 3.05 4.01
CA HIS A 42 7.69 2.11 3.49
C HIS A 42 7.73 0.81 4.28
N VAL A 43 6.59 0.43 4.87
CA VAL A 43 6.44 -0.80 5.64
C VAL A 43 5.56 -1.77 4.87
N ASN A 44 6.12 -2.92 4.50
CA ASN A 44 5.43 -3.95 3.73
C ASN A 44 5.78 -5.34 4.25
N ALA A 45 4.97 -6.33 3.86
CA ALA A 45 5.32 -7.73 4.06
C ALA A 45 6.46 -8.15 3.11
N ASP A 46 7.24 -9.13 3.54
CA ASP A 46 8.17 -9.83 2.64
C ASP A 46 7.38 -10.67 1.66
N VAL A 47 7.01 -10.06 0.54
CA VAL A 47 6.31 -10.74 -0.57
C VAL A 47 7.18 -10.62 -1.83
N PRO A 48 8.25 -11.39 -1.94
CA PRO A 48 9.25 -11.22 -2.99
C PRO A 48 8.74 -11.47 -4.42
N LYS A 49 7.46 -11.84 -4.59
CA LYS A 49 6.88 -12.23 -5.89
C LYS A 49 5.51 -11.59 -6.18
N SER A 50 5.01 -10.72 -5.35
CA SER A 50 3.77 -10.00 -5.63
C SER A 50 4.06 -8.78 -6.49
N ILE A 51 3.56 -8.78 -7.73
CA ILE A 51 3.71 -7.66 -8.66
C ILE A 51 3.16 -6.35 -8.08
N PRO A 52 1.98 -6.34 -7.42
CA PRO A 52 1.45 -5.13 -6.78
C PRO A 52 2.38 -4.56 -5.70
N ALA A 53 2.98 -5.42 -4.87
CA ALA A 53 3.92 -4.97 -3.85
C ALA A 53 5.21 -4.40 -4.47
N TYR A 54 5.72 -5.03 -5.51
CA TYR A 54 6.89 -4.55 -6.24
C TYR A 54 6.66 -3.19 -6.90
N ASP A 55 5.51 -2.99 -7.55
CA ASP A 55 5.14 -1.71 -8.16
C ASP A 55 5.03 -0.60 -7.10
N ARG A 56 4.49 -0.90 -5.90
CA ARG A 56 4.43 0.07 -4.79
C ARG A 56 5.81 0.44 -4.26
N ILE A 57 6.68 -0.55 -4.03
CA ILE A 57 8.06 -0.34 -3.57
C ILE A 57 8.81 0.54 -4.56
N ARG A 58 8.78 0.16 -5.84
CA ARG A 58 9.46 0.89 -6.90
C ARG A 58 9.00 2.33 -7.01
N ALA A 59 7.69 2.58 -7.04
CA ALA A 59 7.16 3.94 -7.13
C ALA A 59 7.56 4.79 -5.92
N PHE A 60 7.55 4.20 -4.71
CA PHE A 60 7.99 4.87 -3.50
C PHE A 60 9.46 5.27 -3.59
N GLU A 61 10.35 4.35 -4.01
CA GLU A 61 11.78 4.63 -4.19
C GLU A 61 12.02 5.68 -5.28
N ASP A 62 11.41 5.50 -6.46
CA ASP A 62 11.56 6.42 -7.59
C ASP A 62 11.16 7.86 -7.16
N THR A 63 10.05 7.99 -6.41
CA THR A 63 9.57 9.29 -5.91
C THR A 63 10.52 9.89 -4.88
N CYS A 64 10.98 9.12 -3.91
CA CYS A 64 11.93 9.61 -2.91
C CYS A 64 13.26 10.05 -3.53
N GLN A 65 13.74 9.32 -4.53
CA GLN A 65 14.95 9.66 -5.27
C GLN A 65 14.78 10.94 -6.12
N GLU A 66 13.66 11.08 -6.81
CA GLU A 66 13.33 12.27 -7.62
C GLU A 66 13.31 13.55 -6.77
N TYR A 67 12.70 13.48 -5.58
CA TYR A 67 12.59 14.62 -4.67
C TYR A 67 13.77 14.73 -3.69
N HIS A 68 14.75 13.84 -3.75
CA HIS A 68 15.93 13.80 -2.88
C HIS A 68 15.59 13.73 -1.38
N VAL A 69 14.53 13.02 -1.02
CA VAL A 69 14.11 12.80 0.37
C VAL A 69 14.72 11.51 0.89
N PRO A 70 15.33 11.50 2.09
CA PRO A 70 15.78 10.27 2.73
C PRO A 70 14.65 9.26 2.90
N TYR A 71 14.90 8.00 2.57
CA TYR A 71 13.90 6.96 2.72
C TYR A 71 14.47 5.65 3.26
N GLU A 72 13.58 4.81 3.77
CA GLU A 72 13.87 3.46 4.25
C GLU A 72 12.77 2.50 3.79
N LEU A 73 13.19 1.29 3.41
CA LEU A 73 12.29 0.17 3.12
C LEU A 73 12.34 -0.83 4.27
N ASN A 74 11.20 -1.08 4.90
CA ASN A 74 11.01 -2.16 5.85
C ASN A 74 10.08 -3.19 5.24
N LEU A 75 10.64 -4.25 4.65
CA LEU A 75 9.93 -5.26 3.88
C LEU A 75 9.82 -6.59 4.61
N ASN A 76 10.04 -6.60 5.92
CA ASN A 76 10.19 -7.83 6.71
C ASN A 76 8.96 -8.15 7.57
N VAL A 77 7.79 -7.63 7.23
CA VAL A 77 6.57 -8.01 7.97
C VAL A 77 6.20 -9.43 7.61
N ILE A 78 6.47 -10.36 8.52
CA ILE A 78 6.21 -11.80 8.36
C ILE A 78 5.20 -12.23 9.43
N GLY A 79 4.27 -13.10 9.11
CA GLY A 79 3.36 -13.71 10.08
C GLY A 79 2.06 -14.13 9.42
N ASP A 80 1.50 -15.23 9.97
CA ASP A 80 0.23 -15.79 9.51
C ASP A 80 -0.95 -15.34 10.38
N SER A 81 -0.67 -14.75 11.54
CA SER A 81 -1.69 -14.26 12.46
C SER A 81 -1.58 -12.75 12.70
N TYR A 82 -2.70 -12.14 13.09
CA TYR A 82 -2.73 -10.73 13.51
C TYR A 82 -1.72 -10.43 14.62
N GLN A 83 -1.59 -11.35 15.59
CA GLN A 83 -0.69 -11.17 16.75
C GLN A 83 0.77 -11.18 16.32
N ASP A 84 1.17 -12.07 15.42
CA ASP A 84 2.56 -12.15 14.93
C ASP A 84 2.92 -10.87 14.16
N ILE A 85 2.03 -10.44 13.27
CA ILE A 85 2.20 -9.20 12.50
C ILE A 85 2.26 -7.99 13.43
N PHE A 86 1.38 -7.91 14.44
CA PHE A 86 1.38 -6.82 15.40
C PHE A 86 2.64 -6.78 16.25
N ALA A 87 3.17 -7.95 16.68
CA ALA A 87 4.43 -8.02 17.40
C ALA A 87 5.61 -7.47 16.58
N GLN A 88 5.65 -7.81 15.30
CA GLN A 88 6.68 -7.28 14.40
C GLN A 88 6.51 -5.78 14.13
N MET A 89 5.27 -5.31 13.91
CA MET A 89 4.99 -3.88 13.79
C MET A 89 5.48 -3.10 15.02
N LYS A 90 5.38 -3.69 16.21
CA LYS A 90 5.91 -3.07 17.43
C LYS A 90 7.43 -2.92 17.39
N HIS A 91 8.17 -3.91 16.89
CA HIS A 91 9.62 -3.79 16.71
C HIS A 91 9.96 -2.73 15.66
N ILE A 92 9.31 -2.78 14.49
CA ILE A 92 9.51 -1.80 13.42
C ILE A 92 9.24 -0.38 13.92
N PHE A 93 8.15 -0.18 14.67
CA PHE A 93 7.82 1.11 15.27
C PHE A 93 8.90 1.59 16.24
N SER A 94 9.40 0.70 17.15
CA SER A 94 10.45 1.04 18.09
C SER A 94 11.74 1.45 17.38
N ASP A 95 12.15 0.67 16.37
CA ASP A 95 13.36 0.93 15.60
C ASP A 95 13.30 2.27 14.86
N ILE A 96 12.15 2.57 14.23
CA ILE A 96 11.93 3.85 13.52
C ILE A 96 11.97 5.02 14.51
N ASP A 97 11.31 4.88 15.64
CA ASP A 97 11.19 5.94 16.62
C ASP A 97 12.53 6.24 17.31
N GLU A 98 13.32 5.22 17.62
CA GLU A 98 14.67 5.35 18.16
C GLU A 98 15.67 5.91 17.15
N LYS A 99 15.53 5.54 15.88
CA LYS A 99 16.43 5.97 14.80
C LYS A 99 16.21 7.43 14.39
N TYR A 100 14.98 7.91 14.48
CA TYR A 100 14.59 9.23 14.00
C TYR A 100 13.84 10.08 15.07
N PRO A 101 14.45 10.30 16.28
CA PRO A 101 13.74 10.93 17.40
C PRO A 101 13.26 12.36 17.11
N ASP A 102 14.06 13.14 16.37
CA ASP A 102 13.82 14.57 16.12
C ASP A 102 13.32 14.85 14.69
N LYS A 103 12.93 13.81 13.93
CA LYS A 103 12.47 13.96 12.56
C LYS A 103 10.98 13.76 12.42
N LYS A 104 10.36 14.49 11.49
CA LYS A 104 9.02 14.18 11.03
C LYS A 104 9.07 12.98 10.10
N LYS A 105 8.39 11.92 10.49
CA LYS A 105 8.40 10.60 9.83
C LYS A 105 7.14 10.43 8.99
N GLY A 106 7.29 10.23 7.70
CA GLY A 106 6.21 9.84 6.80
C GLY A 106 6.20 8.32 6.61
N ILE A 107 5.16 7.65 7.07
CA ILE A 107 5.07 6.20 7.02
C ILE A 107 4.03 5.78 5.99
N PHE A 108 4.47 5.11 4.93
CA PHE A 108 3.60 4.48 3.94
C PHE A 108 3.48 2.99 4.26
N LEU A 109 2.29 2.54 4.62
CA LEU A 109 2.03 1.15 4.99
C LEU A 109 1.31 0.41 3.87
N ALA A 110 1.64 -0.86 3.69
CA ALA A 110 1.16 -1.69 2.59
C ALA A 110 -0.37 -1.80 2.50
N ASN A 111 -1.07 -1.65 3.63
CA ASN A 111 -2.53 -1.65 3.70
C ASN A 111 -3.03 -0.93 4.95
N ASP A 112 -4.36 -0.71 5.02
CA ASP A 112 -4.99 0.01 6.13
C ASP A 112 -4.94 -0.77 7.44
N THR A 113 -4.89 -2.10 7.41
CA THR A 113 -4.72 -2.92 8.62
C THR A 113 -3.37 -2.63 9.27
N TYR A 114 -2.29 -2.56 8.49
CA TYR A 114 -0.96 -2.19 8.97
C TYR A 114 -0.93 -0.75 9.47
N ALA A 115 -1.60 0.15 8.74
CA ALA A 115 -1.70 1.56 9.15
C ALA A 115 -2.41 1.72 10.49
N ASN A 116 -3.50 0.98 10.72
CA ASN A 116 -4.20 0.98 12.00
C ASN A 116 -3.37 0.37 13.14
N MET A 117 -2.62 -0.71 12.87
CA MET A 117 -1.69 -1.28 13.85
C MET A 117 -0.64 -0.24 14.27
N PHE A 118 -0.06 0.43 13.29
CA PHE A 118 0.97 1.44 13.53
C PHE A 118 0.41 2.67 14.27
N LEU A 119 -0.78 3.14 13.89
CA LEU A 119 -1.50 4.20 14.58
C LEU A 119 -1.74 3.86 16.06
N ASN A 120 -2.19 2.64 16.35
CA ASN A 120 -2.41 2.17 17.72
C ASN A 120 -1.11 2.14 18.55
N LEU A 121 0.03 1.77 17.94
CA LEU A 121 1.34 1.80 18.61
C LEU A 121 1.77 3.23 18.93
N ILE A 122 1.54 4.19 18.05
CA ILE A 122 1.78 5.61 18.31
C ILE A 122 0.95 6.06 19.50
N PHE A 123 -0.35 5.77 19.54
CA PHE A 123 -1.22 6.13 20.66
C PHE A 123 -0.83 5.44 21.96
N GLN A 124 -0.41 4.19 21.92
CA GLN A 124 0.08 3.48 23.11
C GLN A 124 1.32 4.14 23.70
N LYS A 125 2.21 4.68 22.87
CA LYS A 125 3.45 5.32 23.34
C LYS A 125 3.24 6.77 23.77
N TYR A 126 2.51 7.55 22.99
CA TYR A 126 2.43 9.02 23.15
C TYR A 126 1.11 9.51 23.76
N GLY A 127 0.07 8.68 23.79
CA GLY A 127 -1.27 9.08 24.23
C GLY A 127 -2.02 9.98 23.24
N CYS A 128 -1.39 10.38 22.15
CA CYS A 128 -1.94 11.21 21.08
C CYS A 128 -1.25 10.88 19.75
N PHE A 129 -1.70 11.50 18.67
CA PHE A 129 -0.98 11.46 17.39
C PHE A 129 -0.09 12.70 17.29
N PRO A 130 1.24 12.55 17.38
CA PRO A 130 2.14 13.70 17.39
C PRO A 130 2.41 14.22 15.97
N ASP A 131 2.70 15.52 15.85
CA ASP A 131 3.03 16.19 14.58
C ASP A 131 4.28 15.60 13.88
N SER A 132 5.07 14.83 14.63
CA SER A 132 6.27 14.14 14.10
C SER A 132 5.97 12.87 13.31
N TYR A 133 4.70 12.52 13.12
CA TYR A 133 4.26 11.38 12.31
C TYR A 133 3.22 11.79 11.28
N GLU A 134 3.33 11.20 10.09
CA GLU A 134 2.27 11.14 9.08
C GLU A 134 2.11 9.70 8.62
N LEU A 135 0.87 9.23 8.49
CA LEU A 135 0.58 7.86 8.05
C LEU A 135 -0.24 7.87 6.76
N VAL A 136 0.13 6.99 5.85
CA VAL A 136 -0.67 6.69 4.65
C VAL A 136 -0.83 5.18 4.55
N GLY A 137 -2.08 4.73 4.49
CA GLY A 137 -2.46 3.35 4.22
C GLY A 137 -2.70 3.08 2.74
N PHE A 138 -3.25 1.90 2.46
CA PHE A 138 -3.67 1.48 1.12
C PHE A 138 -4.91 0.59 1.25
N ASP A 139 -5.80 0.62 0.28
CA ASP A 139 -7.02 -0.13 0.03
C ASP A 139 -8.32 0.68 0.24
N ASN A 140 -8.33 1.75 1.04
CA ASN A 140 -9.53 2.46 1.47
C ASN A 140 -10.59 1.51 2.07
N SER A 141 -10.13 0.67 2.96
CA SER A 141 -10.99 -0.28 3.68
C SER A 141 -11.75 0.42 4.82
N PRO A 142 -12.84 -0.17 5.35
CA PRO A 142 -13.57 0.40 6.50
C PRO A 142 -12.67 0.71 7.71
N ILE A 143 -11.59 -0.05 7.90
CA ILE A 143 -10.61 0.17 8.98
C ILE A 143 -10.04 1.59 8.93
N ALA A 144 -9.79 2.14 7.73
CA ALA A 144 -9.22 3.48 7.60
C ALA A 144 -10.12 4.58 8.17
N SER A 145 -11.45 4.44 8.02
CA SER A 145 -12.43 5.41 8.55
C SER A 145 -12.87 5.12 9.99
N GLU A 146 -12.78 3.85 10.43
CA GLU A 146 -13.23 3.39 11.75
C GLU A 146 -12.10 3.38 12.80
N ALA A 147 -10.86 3.67 12.42
CA ALA A 147 -9.71 3.77 13.31
C ALA A 147 -9.90 4.89 14.35
N ILE A 148 -9.09 4.87 15.42
CA ILE A 148 -9.13 5.89 16.49
C ILE A 148 -8.97 7.33 15.98
N LEU A 149 -8.26 7.50 14.87
CA LEU A 149 -8.28 8.67 13.98
C LEU A 149 -8.42 8.17 12.55
N PRO A 150 -9.20 8.86 11.68
CA PRO A 150 -9.24 8.52 10.27
C PRO A 150 -7.85 8.50 9.66
N ILE A 151 -7.56 7.44 8.91
CA ILE A 151 -6.25 7.23 8.27
C ILE A 151 -6.36 7.67 6.81
N THR A 152 -5.44 8.53 6.39
CA THR A 152 -5.25 8.83 4.96
C THR A 152 -4.86 7.54 4.22
N THR A 153 -5.56 7.23 3.15
CA THR A 153 -5.36 5.97 2.43
C THR A 153 -5.47 6.13 0.91
N VAL A 154 -4.77 5.27 0.19
CA VAL A 154 -4.90 5.15 -1.26
C VAL A 154 -5.98 4.12 -1.58
N GLY A 155 -7.08 4.56 -2.18
CA GLY A 155 -8.20 3.68 -2.51
C GLY A 155 -8.06 3.00 -3.86
N GLN A 156 -8.38 1.73 -3.89
CA GLN A 156 -8.56 0.96 -5.11
C GLN A 156 -9.94 1.21 -5.70
N GLN A 157 -10.04 1.36 -7.02
CA GLN A 157 -11.30 1.56 -7.75
C GLN A 157 -12.00 0.20 -7.97
N ILE A 158 -12.44 -0.46 -6.88
CA ILE A 158 -12.95 -1.84 -6.90
C ILE A 158 -14.14 -1.99 -7.85
N ASP A 159 -15.09 -1.05 -7.84
CA ASP A 159 -16.25 -1.09 -8.74
C ASP A 159 -15.84 -0.99 -10.21
N LEU A 160 -14.85 -0.15 -10.51
CA LEU A 160 -14.31 -0.01 -11.86
C LEU A 160 -13.54 -1.25 -12.30
N ILE A 161 -12.78 -1.86 -11.38
CA ILE A 161 -12.07 -3.12 -11.61
C ILE A 161 -13.07 -4.22 -11.90
N ALA A 162 -14.10 -4.39 -11.07
CA ALA A 162 -15.14 -5.40 -11.24
C ALA A 162 -15.90 -5.23 -12.57
N LYS A 163 -16.34 -4.00 -12.86
CA LYS A 163 -17.03 -3.69 -14.13
C LYS A 163 -16.16 -4.03 -15.34
N THR A 164 -14.90 -3.58 -15.33
CA THR A 164 -13.98 -3.82 -16.46
C THR A 164 -13.63 -5.31 -16.59
N ALA A 165 -13.51 -6.05 -15.48
CA ALA A 165 -13.27 -7.49 -15.52
C ALA A 165 -14.45 -8.23 -16.19
N ILE A 166 -15.69 -7.84 -15.87
CA ILE A 166 -16.89 -8.42 -16.50
C ILE A 166 -16.94 -8.06 -18.00
N GLU A 167 -16.68 -6.81 -18.35
CA GLU A 167 -16.65 -6.39 -19.76
C GLU A 167 -15.61 -7.17 -20.57
N LEU A 168 -14.41 -7.36 -20.04
CA LEU A 168 -13.37 -8.17 -20.68
C LEU A 168 -13.78 -9.65 -20.81
N LEU A 169 -14.44 -10.20 -19.79
CA LEU A 169 -14.93 -11.57 -19.84
C LEU A 169 -15.98 -11.76 -20.93
N VAL A 170 -16.96 -10.85 -21.00
CA VAL A 170 -17.99 -10.88 -22.06
C VAL A 170 -17.37 -10.76 -23.44
N GLN A 171 -16.45 -9.81 -23.61
CA GLN A 171 -15.73 -9.65 -24.88
C GLN A 171 -14.99 -10.93 -25.31
N GLN A 172 -14.31 -11.60 -24.36
CA GLN A 172 -13.62 -12.87 -24.64
C GLN A 172 -14.57 -14.02 -24.99
N MET A 173 -15.76 -14.03 -24.36
CA MET A 173 -16.79 -15.03 -24.69
C MET A 173 -17.33 -14.84 -26.11
N GLU A 174 -17.47 -13.58 -26.57
CA GLU A 174 -17.93 -13.23 -27.90
C GLU A 174 -16.83 -13.45 -28.97
N GLU A 175 -15.56 -13.15 -28.62
CA GLU A 175 -14.41 -13.22 -29.54
C GLU A 175 -13.69 -14.58 -29.52
N ARG A 176 -14.35 -15.67 -29.17
CA ARG A 176 -13.75 -17.03 -29.04
C ARG A 176 -12.83 -17.49 -30.19
N LYS A 177 -12.66 -16.69 -31.25
CA LYS A 177 -11.83 -16.97 -32.42
C LYS A 177 -10.50 -16.20 -32.49
N LYS A 178 -10.23 -15.21 -31.62
CA LYS A 178 -8.97 -14.44 -31.67
C LYS A 178 -8.38 -14.25 -30.27
N ARG A 179 -7.67 -15.26 -29.80
CA ARG A 179 -6.99 -15.23 -28.48
C ARG A 179 -5.79 -14.27 -28.49
N ARG A 180 -5.96 -13.08 -27.93
CA ARG A 180 -4.84 -12.29 -27.38
C ARG A 180 -5.20 -11.89 -25.95
N PRO A 181 -4.34 -12.19 -24.95
CA PRO A 181 -4.57 -11.73 -23.59
C PRO A 181 -4.45 -10.21 -23.52
N VAL A 182 -5.39 -9.57 -22.82
CA VAL A 182 -5.38 -8.13 -22.55
C VAL A 182 -5.24 -7.97 -21.05
N SER A 183 -4.27 -7.14 -20.61
CA SER A 183 -4.12 -6.73 -19.22
C SER A 183 -4.33 -5.22 -19.13
N LEU A 184 -5.18 -4.78 -18.20
CA LEU A 184 -5.49 -3.37 -17.98
C LEU A 184 -5.25 -3.02 -16.51
N SER A 185 -4.56 -1.90 -16.26
CA SER A 185 -4.47 -1.29 -14.93
C SER A 185 -5.51 -0.18 -14.79
N LYS A 186 -6.05 0.00 -13.60
CA LYS A 186 -7.00 1.06 -13.28
C LYS A 186 -6.42 2.00 -12.23
N PRO A 187 -6.70 3.31 -12.34
CA PRO A 187 -6.12 4.29 -11.42
C PRO A 187 -6.54 4.02 -9.97
N CYS A 188 -5.66 4.39 -9.06
CA CYS A 188 -5.95 4.50 -7.64
C CYS A 188 -6.26 5.95 -7.29
N LEU A 189 -7.04 6.18 -6.22
CA LEU A 189 -7.34 7.49 -5.68
C LEU A 189 -6.87 7.59 -4.24
N LEU A 190 -6.33 8.74 -3.88
CA LEU A 190 -5.96 9.08 -2.51
C LEU A 190 -7.18 9.61 -1.77
N TYR A 191 -7.44 9.13 -0.55
CA TYR A 191 -8.50 9.57 0.35
C TYR A 191 -7.88 10.08 1.66
N THR A 192 -8.40 11.19 2.16
CA THR A 192 -7.98 11.87 3.39
C THR A 192 -9.15 12.04 4.34
#